data_01d0ab14afa679d977c0e8c2bec4da5f
#
_entry.id   01d0ab14afa679d977c0e8c2bec4da5f
#
_cell.length_a   1.000
_cell.length_b   1.000
_cell.length_c   1.000
_cell.angle_alpha   90.00
_cell.angle_beta   90.00
_cell.angle_gamma   90.00
#
_symmetry.space_group_name_H-M   'P 1'
#
loop_
_entity.id
_entity.type
_entity.pdbx_description
1 polymer ?
#
loop_
_entity_poly.entity_id
_entity_poly.type
_entity_poly.pdbx_seq_one_letter_code
_entity_poly.pdbx_strand_id
1 'polypeptide(L)'
;METWNGFRFVGSVEDDTIQNDSIIDDSKEPTKSDKLVDQLKVLLANVAVFYHAVHEFHWNVKGANFYEYHKFYDEIVSDVYESIDPIAENIRKLGGVTDYNMSKLAKLSTLEEPKEGISDSNGSTKELIRLNSDLLDALNSTFTAANSENQQGVANFIAERIDMHQKWNWFLKSSVEE
;
A
#
# COMPACT_ATOMS: atom_id res chain seq x y z
N MET A 1 34.87 29.20 25.04
CA MET A 1 35.40 28.85 23.70
C MET A 1 36.17 27.56 23.86
N GLU A 2 35.51 26.44 23.71
CA GLU A 2 36.16 25.11 23.76
C GLU A 2 36.07 24.50 22.36
N THR A 3 37.26 24.23 21.83
CA THR A 3 37.51 23.71 20.48
C THR A 3 37.29 22.19 20.48
N TRP A 4 36.43 21.70 19.62
CA TRP A 4 36.27 20.28 19.33
C TRP A 4 37.49 19.77 18.52
N ASN A 5 38.26 18.86 19.12
CA ASN A 5 39.35 18.15 18.47
C ASN A 5 38.83 16.94 17.69
N GLY A 6 39.24 16.87 16.43
CA GLY A 6 38.79 15.93 15.45
C GLY A 6 39.05 14.44 15.75
N PHE A 7 38.13 13.60 15.36
CA PHE A 7 38.30 12.15 15.24
C PHE A 7 39.24 11.84 14.06
N ARG A 8 40.37 11.22 14.40
CA ARG A 8 41.31 10.70 13.41
C ARG A 8 40.98 9.25 13.14
N PHE A 9 40.42 8.93 11.95
CA PHE A 9 40.32 7.59 11.47
C PHE A 9 41.71 7.09 11.03
N VAL A 10 42.24 6.09 11.74
CA VAL A 10 43.40 5.31 11.30
C VAL A 10 42.92 3.85 11.28
N GLY A 11 42.71 3.32 10.11
CA GLY A 11 42.42 1.92 9.87
C GLY A 11 42.48 1.67 8.38
N SER A 12 43.56 1.07 7.92
CA SER A 12 43.69 0.47 6.60
C SER A 12 42.66 -0.66 6.52
N VAL A 13 41.64 -0.51 5.68
CA VAL A 13 40.73 -1.60 5.34
C VAL A 13 41.45 -2.43 4.29
N GLU A 14 41.89 -3.65 4.66
CA GLU A 14 42.24 -4.69 3.73
C GLU A 14 40.98 -5.09 2.96
N ASP A 15 41.14 -5.18 1.65
CA ASP A 15 40.10 -5.49 0.66
C ASP A 15 39.69 -6.97 0.80
N ASP A 16 38.78 -7.26 1.74
CA ASP A 16 38.07 -8.52 1.76
C ASP A 16 36.87 -8.41 0.79
N THR A 17 37.11 -8.73 -0.47
CA THR A 17 36.11 -9.02 -1.47
C THR A 17 35.25 -10.19 -1.00
N ILE A 18 34.24 -9.92 -0.19
CA ILE A 18 33.13 -10.87 0.02
C ILE A 18 32.27 -10.82 -1.25
N GLN A 19 32.65 -11.63 -2.22
CA GLN A 19 31.75 -12.07 -3.27
C GLN A 19 30.67 -12.93 -2.60
N ASN A 20 29.62 -12.29 -2.16
CA ASN A 20 28.37 -12.95 -1.81
C ASN A 20 27.41 -12.85 -3.00
N ASP A 21 27.83 -13.44 -4.12
CA ASP A 21 26.91 -13.83 -5.19
C ASP A 21 26.01 -14.95 -4.63
N SER A 22 24.95 -14.56 -3.96
CA SER A 22 23.81 -15.47 -3.78
C SER A 22 23.24 -15.71 -5.18
N ILE A 23 23.74 -16.81 -5.81
CA ILE A 23 23.13 -17.38 -7.01
C ILE A 23 21.67 -17.62 -6.66
N ILE A 24 20.79 -16.77 -7.18
CA ILE A 24 19.36 -17.02 -7.17
C ILE A 24 19.19 -18.24 -8.07
N ASP A 25 18.94 -19.39 -7.47
CA ASP A 25 18.60 -20.63 -8.19
C ASP A 25 17.18 -20.44 -8.76
N ASP A 26 17.13 -19.96 -10.00
CA ASP A 26 15.90 -19.69 -10.76
C ASP A 26 15.10 -20.97 -11.12
N SER A 27 15.61 -22.15 -10.72
CA SER A 27 15.00 -23.45 -11.00
C SER A 27 14.03 -23.95 -9.92
N LYS A 28 13.91 -23.23 -8.79
CA LYS A 28 13.08 -23.65 -7.67
C LYS A 28 11.65 -23.13 -7.84
N GLU A 29 10.69 -24.06 -7.94
CA GLU A 29 9.26 -23.70 -7.89
C GLU A 29 8.98 -22.80 -6.67
N PRO A 30 8.24 -21.68 -6.84
CA PRO A 30 7.95 -20.76 -5.74
C PRO A 30 7.23 -21.48 -4.61
N THR A 31 7.71 -21.30 -3.40
CA THR A 31 7.07 -21.84 -2.19
C THR A 31 5.73 -21.16 -1.96
N LYS A 32 4.88 -21.72 -1.08
CA LYS A 32 3.63 -21.06 -0.66
C LYS A 32 3.91 -19.67 -0.07
N SER A 33 4.95 -19.56 0.77
CA SER A 33 5.35 -18.30 1.38
C SER A 33 5.76 -17.24 0.34
N ASP A 34 6.40 -17.64 -0.76
CA ASP A 34 6.75 -16.73 -1.85
C ASP A 34 5.51 -16.17 -2.54
N LYS A 35 4.47 -17.01 -2.72
CA LYS A 35 3.19 -16.57 -3.33
C LYS A 35 2.44 -15.55 -2.47
N LEU A 36 2.39 -15.74 -1.15
CA LEU A 36 1.78 -14.78 -0.23
C LEU A 36 2.57 -13.46 -0.20
N VAL A 37 3.90 -13.55 -0.19
CA VAL A 37 4.78 -12.37 -0.28
C VAL A 37 4.49 -11.57 -1.55
N ASP A 38 4.34 -12.23 -2.70
CA ASP A 38 4.04 -11.55 -3.96
C ASP A 38 2.64 -10.93 -3.97
N GLN A 39 1.65 -11.60 -3.39
CA GLN A 39 0.31 -11.01 -3.20
C GLN A 39 0.33 -9.78 -2.29
N LEU A 40 1.09 -9.81 -1.19
CA LEU A 40 1.26 -8.66 -0.31
C LEU A 40 1.98 -7.49 -1.01
N LYS A 41 2.93 -7.76 -1.90
CA LYS A 41 3.57 -6.71 -2.73
C LYS A 41 2.56 -6.07 -3.68
N VAL A 42 1.72 -6.86 -4.33
CA VAL A 42 0.63 -6.34 -5.18
C VAL A 42 -0.36 -5.52 -4.33
N LEU A 43 -0.74 -6.03 -3.14
CA LEU A 43 -1.60 -5.30 -2.22
C LEU A 43 -0.99 -3.97 -1.78
N LEU A 44 0.31 -3.94 -1.44
CA LEU A 44 1.04 -2.71 -1.12
C LEU A 44 0.97 -1.70 -2.28
N ALA A 45 1.14 -2.17 -3.51
CA ALA A 45 1.04 -1.34 -4.71
C ALA A 45 -0.38 -0.79 -4.91
N ASN A 46 -1.39 -1.63 -4.72
CA ASN A 46 -2.80 -1.23 -4.81
C ASN A 46 -3.16 -0.17 -3.76
N VAL A 47 -2.72 -0.37 -2.51
CA VAL A 47 -2.95 0.60 -1.43
C VAL A 47 -2.25 1.93 -1.74
N ALA A 48 -1.04 1.92 -2.29
CA ALA A 48 -0.34 3.13 -2.69
C ALA A 48 -1.10 3.89 -3.80
N VAL A 49 -1.58 3.19 -4.83
CA VAL A 49 -2.39 3.80 -5.91
C VAL A 49 -3.70 4.35 -5.35
N PHE A 50 -4.40 3.60 -4.51
CA PHE A 50 -5.63 4.07 -3.86
C PHE A 50 -5.38 5.31 -2.99
N TYR A 51 -4.32 5.30 -2.16
CA TYR A 51 -3.91 6.46 -1.36
C TYR A 51 -3.72 7.73 -2.22
N HIS A 52 -2.99 7.61 -3.33
CA HIS A 52 -2.76 8.74 -4.22
C HIS A 52 -4.05 9.22 -4.88
N ALA A 53 -4.94 8.32 -5.30
CA ALA A 53 -6.23 8.65 -5.88
C ALA A 53 -7.14 9.42 -4.89
N VAL A 54 -7.23 8.94 -3.64
CA VAL A 54 -8.01 9.65 -2.60
C VAL A 54 -7.42 11.03 -2.33
N HIS A 55 -6.08 11.13 -2.28
CA HIS A 55 -5.38 12.40 -2.03
C HIS A 55 -5.57 13.39 -3.19
N GLU A 56 -5.56 12.92 -4.42
CA GLU A 56 -5.86 13.75 -5.59
C GLU A 56 -7.28 14.32 -5.50
N PHE A 57 -8.28 13.51 -5.18
CA PHE A 57 -9.65 13.98 -5.01
C PHE A 57 -9.82 14.89 -3.78
N HIS A 58 -9.13 14.61 -2.67
CA HIS A 58 -9.09 15.48 -1.51
C HIS A 58 -8.65 16.90 -1.86
N TRP A 59 -7.62 17.04 -2.69
CA TRP A 59 -7.11 18.36 -3.11
C TRP A 59 -8.00 19.05 -4.13
N ASN A 60 -8.60 18.29 -5.04
CA ASN A 60 -9.24 18.85 -6.23
C ASN A 60 -10.76 18.90 -6.15
N VAL A 61 -11.41 18.29 -5.14
CA VAL A 61 -12.87 18.36 -4.99
C VAL A 61 -13.33 19.81 -4.83
N LYS A 62 -14.44 20.14 -5.48
CA LYS A 62 -15.05 21.47 -5.46
C LYS A 62 -16.57 21.36 -5.55
N GLY A 63 -17.26 22.45 -5.20
CA GLY A 63 -18.71 22.54 -5.25
C GLY A 63 -19.33 22.95 -3.92
N ALA A 64 -20.63 22.87 -3.82
CA ALA A 64 -21.39 23.37 -2.65
C ALA A 64 -21.00 22.68 -1.33
N ASN A 65 -20.67 21.39 -1.39
CA ASN A 65 -20.29 20.57 -0.24
C ASN A 65 -18.78 20.32 -0.19
N PHE A 66 -17.97 21.28 -0.67
CA PHE A 66 -16.50 21.15 -0.71
C PHE A 66 -15.92 20.77 0.64
N TYR A 67 -16.32 21.47 1.72
CA TYR A 67 -15.72 21.26 3.03
C TYR A 67 -15.97 19.85 3.58
N GLU A 68 -17.17 19.35 3.42
CA GLU A 68 -17.58 18.02 3.88
C GLU A 68 -16.80 16.91 3.14
N TYR A 69 -16.74 16.97 1.82
CA TYR A 69 -16.03 15.99 1.02
C TYR A 69 -14.50 16.09 1.20
N HIS A 70 -13.96 17.30 1.28
CA HIS A 70 -12.55 17.51 1.56
C HIS A 70 -12.14 16.87 2.90
N LYS A 71 -12.96 17.03 3.95
CA LYS A 71 -12.73 16.39 5.25
C LYS A 71 -12.95 14.89 5.22
N PHE A 72 -13.97 14.43 4.53
CA PHE A 72 -14.25 13.01 4.39
C PHE A 72 -13.12 12.27 3.68
N TYR A 73 -12.60 12.83 2.60
CA TYR A 73 -11.45 12.22 1.91
C TYR A 73 -10.17 12.27 2.75
N ASP A 74 -9.97 13.30 3.56
CA ASP A 74 -8.85 13.40 4.51
C ASP A 74 -8.86 12.27 5.54
N GLU A 75 -10.03 11.87 6.03
CA GLU A 75 -10.19 10.72 6.93
C GLU A 75 -9.78 9.41 6.24
N ILE A 76 -10.20 9.20 4.99
CA ILE A 76 -9.80 8.02 4.20
C ILE A 76 -8.29 8.03 3.94
N VAL A 77 -7.72 9.18 3.55
CA VAL A 77 -6.28 9.34 3.32
C VAL A 77 -5.50 8.93 4.56
N SER A 78 -5.90 9.42 5.73
CA SER A 78 -5.21 9.13 7.00
C SER A 78 -5.23 7.65 7.34
N ASP A 79 -6.39 7.00 7.25
CA ASP A 79 -6.55 5.57 7.54
C ASP A 79 -5.77 4.69 6.55
N VAL A 80 -5.82 5.02 5.26
CA VAL A 80 -5.10 4.26 4.23
C VAL A 80 -3.60 4.41 4.38
N TYR A 81 -3.10 5.62 4.68
CA TYR A 81 -1.68 5.87 4.94
C TYR A 81 -1.15 5.01 6.08
N GLU A 82 -1.88 4.93 7.19
CA GLU A 82 -1.49 4.13 8.36
C GLU A 82 -1.41 2.62 8.06
N SER A 83 -2.04 2.15 6.98
CA SER A 83 -1.99 0.74 6.58
C SER A 83 -0.76 0.37 5.75
N ILE A 84 -0.06 1.33 5.15
CA ILE A 84 1.07 1.09 4.23
C ILE A 84 2.22 0.39 4.94
N ASP A 85 2.66 0.94 6.08
CA ASP A 85 3.79 0.40 6.83
C ASP A 85 3.54 -1.01 7.36
N PRO A 86 2.39 -1.31 8.00
CA PRO A 86 2.08 -2.68 8.42
C PRO A 86 2.03 -3.71 7.27
N ILE A 87 1.57 -3.32 6.07
CA ILE A 87 1.62 -4.23 4.90
C ILE A 87 3.07 -4.51 4.52
N ALA A 88 3.91 -3.48 4.44
CA ALA A 88 5.34 -3.60 4.15
C ALA A 88 6.06 -4.47 5.19
N GLU A 89 5.77 -4.28 6.48
CA GLU A 89 6.32 -5.10 7.56
C GLU A 89 5.88 -6.57 7.48
N ASN A 90 4.63 -6.85 7.10
CA ASN A 90 4.17 -8.21 6.91
C ASN A 90 4.95 -8.94 5.80
N ILE A 91 5.27 -8.25 4.70
CA ILE A 91 6.18 -8.78 3.67
C ILE A 91 7.54 -9.13 4.29
N ARG A 92 8.10 -8.24 5.13
CA ARG A 92 9.39 -8.46 5.80
C ARG A 92 9.36 -9.62 6.79
N LYS A 93 8.29 -9.76 7.56
CA LYS A 93 8.08 -10.88 8.50
C LYS A 93 8.07 -12.24 7.81
N LEU A 94 7.61 -12.29 6.54
CA LEU A 94 7.61 -13.49 5.71
C LEU A 94 8.93 -13.72 4.94
N GLY A 95 9.96 -12.90 5.19
CA GLY A 95 11.27 -13.02 4.55
C GLY A 95 11.39 -12.31 3.19
N GLY A 96 10.30 -11.69 2.70
CA GLY A 96 10.30 -10.92 1.48
C GLY A 96 11.03 -9.58 1.58
N VAL A 97 11.28 -8.94 0.45
CA VAL A 97 11.81 -7.57 0.36
C VAL A 97 10.73 -6.65 -0.22
N THR A 98 10.54 -5.49 0.40
CA THR A 98 9.63 -4.47 -0.09
C THR A 98 10.35 -3.49 -0.99
N ASP A 99 9.84 -3.32 -2.20
CA ASP A 99 10.20 -2.23 -3.10
C ASP A 99 9.13 -1.12 -2.98
N TYR A 100 9.52 0.05 -2.50
CA TYR A 100 8.63 1.22 -2.43
C TYR A 100 9.08 2.31 -3.41
N ASN A 101 9.38 1.88 -4.65
CA ASN A 101 9.69 2.75 -5.76
C ASN A 101 8.41 3.03 -6.56
N MET A 102 8.04 4.31 -6.75
CA MET A 102 6.78 4.72 -7.39
C MET A 102 6.56 4.08 -8.77
N SER A 103 7.62 4.00 -9.60
CA SER A 103 7.50 3.39 -10.92
C SER A 103 7.29 1.88 -10.88
N LYS A 104 7.77 1.20 -9.85
CA LYS A 104 7.52 -0.24 -9.62
C LYS A 104 6.12 -0.45 -9.05
N LEU A 105 5.69 0.36 -8.09
CA LEU A 105 4.34 0.30 -7.52
C LEU A 105 3.28 0.50 -8.61
N ALA A 106 3.42 1.52 -9.45
CA ALA A 106 2.49 1.77 -10.56
C ALA A 106 2.39 0.59 -11.55
N LYS A 107 3.49 -0.13 -11.78
CA LYS A 107 3.49 -1.31 -12.67
C LYS A 107 2.93 -2.57 -12.01
N LEU A 108 3.06 -2.67 -10.70
CA LEU A 108 2.66 -3.85 -9.93
C LEU A 108 1.19 -3.77 -9.50
N SER A 109 0.66 -2.56 -9.37
CA SER A 109 -0.75 -2.35 -9.03
C SER A 109 -1.68 -2.94 -10.09
N THR A 110 -2.77 -3.54 -9.63
CA THR A 110 -3.88 -4.02 -10.46
C THR A 110 -5.04 -3.04 -10.47
N LEU A 111 -4.96 -1.93 -9.72
CA LEU A 111 -5.95 -0.87 -9.76
C LEU A 111 -5.69 0.03 -10.96
N GLU A 112 -6.75 0.33 -11.71
CA GLU A 112 -6.71 1.36 -12.74
C GLU A 112 -6.79 2.75 -12.09
N GLU A 113 -5.88 3.65 -12.46
CA GLU A 113 -5.92 5.04 -11.99
C GLU A 113 -7.25 5.72 -12.30
N PRO A 114 -7.65 6.75 -11.51
CA PRO A 114 -8.85 7.54 -11.79
C PRO A 114 -8.80 8.19 -13.18
N LYS A 115 -9.97 8.41 -13.77
CA LYS A 115 -10.06 9.19 -15.00
C LYS A 115 -9.67 10.64 -14.74
N GLU A 116 -8.89 11.21 -15.68
CA GLU A 116 -8.48 12.60 -15.58
C GLU A 116 -9.67 13.59 -15.58
N GLY A 117 -9.49 14.71 -14.91
CA GLY A 117 -10.41 15.85 -14.96
C GLY A 117 -11.64 15.77 -14.07
N ILE A 118 -11.79 14.72 -13.26
CA ILE A 118 -12.87 14.61 -12.28
C ILE A 118 -12.55 15.49 -11.07
N SER A 119 -13.44 16.47 -10.78
CA SER A 119 -13.28 17.37 -9.63
C SER A 119 -14.58 17.69 -8.90
N ASP A 120 -15.72 17.20 -9.39
CA ASP A 120 -16.98 17.28 -8.66
C ASP A 120 -17.09 16.15 -7.64
N SER A 121 -17.82 16.38 -6.55
CA SER A 121 -17.93 15.43 -5.45
C SER A 121 -18.58 14.11 -5.85
N ASN A 122 -19.57 14.13 -6.73
CA ASN A 122 -20.28 12.93 -7.17
C ASN A 122 -19.39 12.05 -8.05
N GLY A 123 -18.68 12.65 -9.02
CA GLY A 123 -17.75 11.94 -9.90
C GLY A 123 -16.57 11.32 -9.14
N SER A 124 -15.91 12.11 -8.27
CA SER A 124 -14.80 11.63 -7.45
C SER A 124 -15.22 10.52 -6.48
N THR A 125 -16.39 10.65 -5.84
CA THR A 125 -16.90 9.59 -4.96
C THR A 125 -17.21 8.29 -5.72
N LYS A 126 -17.78 8.37 -6.93
CA LYS A 126 -18.03 7.18 -7.78
C LYS A 126 -16.74 6.47 -8.19
N GLU A 127 -15.68 7.22 -8.52
CA GLU A 127 -14.36 6.63 -8.79
C GLU A 127 -13.75 5.99 -7.53
N LEU A 128 -13.89 6.63 -6.37
CA LEU A 128 -13.43 6.03 -5.11
C LEU A 128 -14.19 4.76 -4.74
N ILE A 129 -15.49 4.67 -5.03
CA ILE A 129 -16.26 3.43 -4.85
C ILE A 129 -15.69 2.31 -5.74
N ARG A 130 -15.41 2.60 -7.00
CA ARG A 130 -14.82 1.63 -7.94
C ARG A 130 -13.47 1.13 -7.43
N LEU A 131 -12.54 2.05 -7.17
CA LEU A 131 -11.20 1.73 -6.68
C LEU A 131 -11.22 0.96 -5.35
N ASN A 132 -12.09 1.36 -4.44
CA ASN A 132 -12.23 0.69 -3.15
C ASN A 132 -12.82 -0.72 -3.29
N SER A 133 -13.71 -0.95 -4.27
CA SER A 133 -14.22 -2.28 -4.58
C SER A 133 -13.12 -3.20 -5.11
N ASP A 134 -12.30 -2.70 -6.05
CA ASP A 134 -11.18 -3.46 -6.60
C ASP A 134 -10.13 -3.76 -5.52
N LEU A 135 -9.89 -2.82 -4.61
CA LEU A 135 -9.00 -3.02 -3.46
C LEU A 135 -9.55 -4.04 -2.46
N LEU A 136 -10.87 -4.04 -2.22
CA LEU A 136 -11.53 -5.07 -1.38
C LEU A 136 -11.37 -6.48 -1.97
N ASP A 137 -11.43 -6.64 -3.29
CA ASP A 137 -11.19 -7.91 -3.95
C ASP A 137 -9.74 -8.40 -3.74
N ALA A 138 -8.77 -7.50 -3.85
CA ALA A 138 -7.37 -7.80 -3.55
C ALA A 138 -7.15 -8.16 -2.08
N LEU A 139 -7.77 -7.46 -1.14
CA LEU A 139 -7.74 -7.75 0.29
C LEU A 139 -8.32 -9.14 0.60
N ASN A 140 -9.50 -9.48 0.04
CA ASN A 140 -10.14 -10.79 0.22
C ASN A 140 -9.29 -11.94 -0.34
N SER A 141 -8.66 -11.73 -1.50
CA SER A 141 -7.73 -12.68 -2.09
C SER A 141 -6.52 -12.91 -1.18
N THR A 142 -5.93 -11.84 -0.66
CA THR A 142 -4.77 -11.90 0.25
C THR A 142 -5.14 -12.55 1.59
N PHE A 143 -6.32 -12.26 2.14
CA PHE A 143 -6.86 -12.93 3.33
C PHE A 143 -6.96 -14.44 3.15
N THR A 144 -7.51 -14.87 2.02
CA THR A 144 -7.66 -16.29 1.67
C THR A 144 -6.30 -16.98 1.59
N ALA A 145 -5.31 -16.35 0.95
CA ALA A 145 -3.96 -16.87 0.85
C ALA A 145 -3.28 -16.97 2.22
N ALA A 146 -3.35 -15.92 3.05
CA ALA A 146 -2.78 -15.92 4.38
C ALA A 146 -3.34 -17.05 5.27
N ASN A 147 -4.65 -17.29 5.21
CA ASN A 147 -5.27 -18.40 5.93
C ASN A 147 -4.80 -19.77 5.40
N SER A 148 -4.69 -19.94 4.09
CA SER A 148 -4.24 -21.20 3.48
C SER A 148 -2.80 -21.58 3.84
N GLU A 149 -2.00 -20.56 4.22
CA GLU A 149 -0.61 -20.72 4.65
C GLU A 149 -0.44 -20.67 6.19
N ASN A 150 -1.54 -20.66 6.93
CA ASN A 150 -1.56 -20.55 8.40
C ASN A 150 -0.85 -19.29 8.94
N GLN A 151 -0.82 -18.20 8.17
CA GLN A 151 -0.26 -16.91 8.57
C GLN A 151 -1.30 -16.08 9.35
N GLN A 152 -1.66 -16.52 10.56
CA GLN A 152 -2.76 -15.97 11.36
C GLN A 152 -2.60 -14.47 11.63
N GLY A 153 -1.38 -13.99 11.90
CA GLY A 153 -1.13 -12.57 12.16
C GLY A 153 -1.37 -11.70 10.92
N VAL A 154 -0.96 -12.19 9.74
CA VAL A 154 -1.24 -11.52 8.45
C VAL A 154 -2.74 -11.56 8.18
N ALA A 155 -3.39 -12.70 8.36
CA ALA A 155 -4.84 -12.84 8.12
C ALA A 155 -5.65 -11.90 9.02
N ASN A 156 -5.32 -11.79 10.31
CA ASN A 156 -6.00 -10.86 11.22
C ASN A 156 -5.85 -9.40 10.78
N PHE A 157 -4.63 -8.97 10.44
CA PHE A 157 -4.40 -7.63 9.94
C PHE A 157 -5.20 -7.34 8.65
N ILE A 158 -5.21 -8.28 7.70
CA ILE A 158 -5.98 -8.12 6.46
C ILE A 158 -7.50 -8.10 6.74
N ALA A 159 -8.00 -8.90 7.70
CA ALA A 159 -9.42 -8.87 8.11
C ALA A 159 -9.83 -7.49 8.66
N GLU A 160 -8.99 -6.85 9.48
CA GLU A 160 -9.23 -5.49 9.97
C GLU A 160 -9.26 -4.48 8.81
N ARG A 161 -8.39 -4.63 7.82
CA ARG A 161 -8.40 -3.76 6.62
C ARG A 161 -9.65 -3.97 5.77
N ILE A 162 -10.13 -5.21 5.63
CA ILE A 162 -11.39 -5.51 4.93
C ILE A 162 -12.55 -4.79 5.62
N ASP A 163 -12.67 -4.88 6.94
CA ASP A 163 -13.73 -4.22 7.71
C ASP A 163 -13.71 -2.70 7.50
N MET A 164 -12.52 -2.07 7.58
CA MET A 164 -12.36 -0.63 7.35
C MET A 164 -12.73 -0.23 5.92
N HIS A 165 -12.28 -0.95 4.90
CA HIS A 165 -12.64 -0.65 3.51
C HIS A 165 -14.11 -0.91 3.20
N GLN A 166 -14.77 -1.87 3.88
CA GLN A 166 -16.22 -2.05 3.83
C GLN A 166 -16.96 -0.86 4.45
N LYS A 167 -16.47 -0.31 5.57
CA LYS A 167 -17.00 0.92 6.18
C LYS A 167 -16.85 2.11 5.23
N TRP A 168 -15.69 2.31 4.62
CA TRP A 168 -15.48 3.36 3.62
C TRP A 168 -16.40 3.20 2.43
N ASN A 169 -16.58 1.97 1.95
CA ASN A 169 -17.50 1.69 0.85
C ASN A 169 -18.96 2.05 1.19
N TRP A 170 -19.38 1.76 2.41
CA TRP A 170 -20.69 2.17 2.89
C TRP A 170 -20.82 3.70 2.92
N PHE A 171 -19.86 4.41 3.48
CA PHE A 171 -19.88 5.87 3.56
C PHE A 171 -19.88 6.52 2.17
N LEU A 172 -19.01 6.06 1.28
CA LEU A 172 -18.92 6.54 -0.09
C LEU A 172 -20.24 6.33 -0.84
N LYS A 173 -20.83 5.12 -0.77
CA LYS A 173 -22.11 4.81 -1.40
C LYS A 173 -23.27 5.63 -0.84
N SER A 174 -23.24 5.95 0.46
CA SER A 174 -24.26 6.79 1.10
C SER A 174 -24.11 8.28 0.76
N SER A 175 -23.00 8.68 0.18
CA SER A 175 -22.68 10.07 -0.15
C SER A 175 -22.95 10.45 -1.61
N VAL A 176 -23.30 9.48 -2.47
CA VAL A 176 -23.64 9.73 -3.88
C VAL A 176 -25.15 9.73 -4.07
N GLU A 177 -25.60 10.61 -4.97
CA GLU A 177 -26.97 10.57 -5.47
C GLU A 177 -27.11 9.46 -6.52
N GLU A 178 -28.23 8.73 -6.49
CA GLU A 178 -28.57 7.68 -7.46
C GLU A 178 -28.81 8.24 -8.89
#